data_7d94c7d230f194e949325b532f9c5f4d
#
_entry.id   7d94c7d230f194e949325b532f9c5f4d
#
_cell.length_a   1.000
_cell.length_b   1.000
_cell.length_c   1.000
_cell.angle_alpha   90.00
_cell.angle_beta   90.00
_cell.angle_gamma   90.00
#
_symmetry.space_group_name_H-M   'P 1'
#
loop_
_entity.id
_entity.type
_entity.pdbx_description
1 polymer ?
#
loop_
_entity_poly.entity_id
_entity_poly.type
_entity_poly.pdbx_seq_one_letter_code
_entity_poly.pdbx_strand_id
1 'polypeptide(L)'
;MSHGNDAPDVVLYTLPYCPDCRDLRRLLNARQVRFTEVDLARTPGAVESMLKINGGRRSAPTVRIGTHVLVDPAAGEIDAALQTYAR
;
A
#
# COMPACT_ATOMS: atom_id res chain seq x y z
N MET A 1 -8.29 -6.14 -24.26
CA MET A 1 -7.83 -6.04 -23.72
C MET A 1 -7.25 -5.85 -22.96
N SER A 2 -7.22 -5.88 -22.55
CA SER A 2 -6.86 -5.63 -21.81
C SER A 2 -6.06 -5.50 -21.32
N HIS A 3 -5.69 -5.45 -21.42
CA HIS A 3 -4.95 -5.25 -20.96
C HIS A 3 -4.42 -4.79 -19.83
N GLY A 4 -3.67 -3.84 -19.57
CA GLY A 4 -3.27 -3.16 -18.33
C GLY A 4 -3.89 -3.65 -17.07
N ASN A 5 -4.75 -4.58 -17.19
CA ASN A 5 -5.47 -5.18 -16.07
C ASN A 5 -4.63 -6.17 -15.29
N ASP A 6 -3.42 -6.44 -15.77
CA ASP A 6 -2.48 -7.30 -15.05
C ASP A 6 -1.84 -6.59 -13.87
N ALA A 7 -2.01 -5.29 -13.76
CA ALA A 7 -1.45 -4.55 -12.64
C ALA A 7 -2.20 -4.92 -11.35
N PRO A 8 -1.49 -5.12 -10.24
CA PRO A 8 -2.14 -5.45 -8.98
C PRO A 8 -2.87 -4.25 -8.42
N ASP A 9 -3.89 -4.51 -7.60
CA ASP A 9 -4.46 -3.47 -6.76
C ASP A 9 -3.45 -3.07 -5.70
N VAL A 10 -3.25 -1.78 -5.54
CA VAL A 10 -2.36 -1.26 -4.51
C VAL A 10 -3.16 -0.31 -3.62
N VAL A 11 -3.15 -0.60 -2.33
CA VAL A 11 -3.84 0.23 -1.33
C VAL A 11 -2.82 0.63 -0.28
N LEU A 12 -2.69 1.92 -0.07
CA LEU A 12 -1.77 2.49 0.92
C LEU A 12 -2.58 3.06 2.07
N TYR A 13 -2.38 2.49 3.26
CA TYR A 13 -3.03 2.97 4.49
C TYR A 13 -2.09 3.93 5.19
N THR A 14 -2.56 5.15 5.43
CA THR A 14 -1.73 6.23 5.97
C THR A 14 -2.38 6.90 7.17
N LEU A 15 -1.56 7.67 7.88
CA LEU A 15 -2.02 8.59 8.92
C LEU A 15 -1.52 9.99 8.59
N PRO A 16 -2.20 11.04 9.08
CA PRO A 16 -1.70 12.40 8.94
C PRO A 16 -0.34 12.55 9.65
N TYR A 17 0.51 13.39 9.10
CA TYR A 17 1.81 13.69 9.69
C TYR A 17 2.72 12.47 9.84
N CYS A 18 2.64 11.56 8.92
CA CYS A 18 3.45 10.35 8.90
C CYS A 18 4.54 10.50 7.83
N PRO A 19 5.81 10.74 8.23
CA PRO A 19 6.88 10.90 7.23
C PRO A 19 7.09 9.65 6.38
N ASP A 20 7.00 8.47 6.99
CA ASP A 20 7.18 7.22 6.27
C ASP A 20 6.05 7.00 5.25
N CYS A 21 4.83 7.42 5.59
CA CYS A 21 3.71 7.37 4.66
C CYS A 21 3.97 8.26 3.45
N ARG A 22 4.51 9.45 3.70
CA ARG A 22 4.83 10.39 2.62
C ARG A 22 5.92 9.82 1.72
N ASP A 23 6.95 9.23 2.32
CA ASP A 23 8.04 8.65 1.55
C ASP A 23 7.55 7.50 0.68
N LEU A 24 6.67 6.68 1.22
CA LEU A 24 6.11 5.55 0.49
C LEU A 24 5.21 6.03 -0.66
N ARG A 25 4.43 7.07 -0.43
CA ARG A 25 3.62 7.68 -1.49
C ARG A 25 4.50 8.18 -2.62
N ARG A 26 5.62 8.84 -2.28
CA ARG A 26 6.57 9.31 -3.28
C ARG A 26 7.20 8.17 -4.05
N LEU A 27 7.54 7.08 -3.37
CA LEU A 27 8.12 5.92 -4.00
C LEU A 27 7.16 5.31 -5.01
N LEU A 28 5.91 5.10 -4.62
CA LEU A 28 4.91 4.54 -5.52
C LEU A 28 4.69 5.44 -6.73
N ASN A 29 4.64 6.75 -6.53
CA ASN A 29 4.52 7.70 -7.64
C ASN A 29 5.74 7.65 -8.56
N ALA A 30 6.93 7.55 -8.00
CA ALA A 30 8.17 7.46 -8.79
C ALA A 30 8.22 6.18 -9.62
N ARG A 31 7.62 5.11 -9.14
CA ARG A 31 7.50 3.85 -9.86
C ARG A 31 6.32 3.82 -10.82
N GLN A 32 5.58 4.93 -10.91
CA GLN A 32 4.39 5.03 -11.76
C GLN A 32 3.32 3.98 -11.41
N VAL A 33 3.21 3.67 -10.14
CA VAL A 33 2.23 2.72 -9.62
C VAL A 33 0.97 3.47 -9.26
N ARG A 34 -0.17 3.02 -9.77
CA ARG A 34 -1.47 3.52 -9.34
C ARG A 34 -1.82 2.90 -8.01
N PHE A 35 -2.27 3.71 -7.08
CA PHE A 35 -2.67 3.20 -5.78
C PHE A 35 -3.82 4.04 -5.22
N THR A 36 -4.59 3.42 -4.34
CA THR A 36 -5.61 4.09 -3.57
C THR A 36 -5.03 4.39 -2.20
N GLU A 37 -5.08 5.62 -1.79
CA GLU A 37 -4.64 6.00 -0.45
C GLU A 37 -5.84 6.07 0.47
N VAL A 38 -5.73 5.40 1.62
CA VAL A 38 -6.77 5.37 2.64
C VAL A 38 -6.22 6.01 3.90
N ASP A 39 -6.74 7.20 4.22
CA ASP A 39 -6.36 7.91 5.44
C ASP A 39 -7.14 7.31 6.60
N LEU A 40 -6.42 6.64 7.50
CA LEU A 40 -7.03 5.92 8.61
C LEU A 40 -7.78 6.83 9.57
N ALA A 41 -7.36 8.10 9.65
CA ALA A 41 -8.00 9.06 10.55
C ALA A 41 -9.31 9.60 9.98
N ARG A 42 -9.51 9.53 8.66
CA ARG A 42 -10.64 10.16 8.00
C ARG A 42 -11.64 9.19 7.38
N THR A 43 -11.26 7.92 7.27
CA THR A 43 -12.07 6.94 6.56
C THR A 43 -12.73 6.01 7.56
N PRO A 44 -14.05 6.11 7.77
CA PRO A 44 -14.74 5.21 8.71
C PRO A 44 -14.54 3.75 8.30
N GLY A 45 -14.25 2.90 9.26
CA GLY A 45 -14.04 1.48 9.04
C GLY A 45 -12.67 1.11 8.50
N ALA A 46 -11.82 2.10 8.18
CA ALA A 46 -10.53 1.81 7.57
C ALA A 46 -9.57 1.09 8.52
N VAL A 47 -9.59 1.47 9.80
CA VAL A 47 -8.74 0.81 10.80
C VAL A 47 -9.10 -0.67 10.90
N GLU A 48 -10.38 -0.97 10.99
CA GLU A 48 -10.84 -2.36 11.07
C GLU A 48 -10.44 -3.14 9.82
N SER A 49 -10.59 -2.53 8.65
CA SER A 49 -10.20 -3.18 7.40
C SER A 49 -8.70 -3.47 7.37
N MET A 50 -7.89 -2.50 7.80
CA MET A 50 -6.45 -2.67 7.85
C MET A 50 -6.06 -3.78 8.83
N LEU A 51 -6.68 -3.80 10.01
CA LEU A 51 -6.37 -4.82 11.02
C LEU A 51 -6.66 -6.23 10.52
N LYS A 52 -7.70 -6.38 9.70
CA LYS A 52 -8.04 -7.69 9.14
C LYS A 52 -6.97 -8.22 8.20
N ILE A 53 -6.34 -7.33 7.44
CA ILE A 53 -5.38 -7.77 6.42
C ILE A 53 -3.96 -7.86 6.94
N ASN A 54 -3.64 -7.21 8.06
CA ASN A 54 -2.26 -7.15 8.53
C ASN A 54 -2.03 -7.90 9.85
N GLY A 55 -2.92 -8.81 10.20
CA GLY A 55 -2.73 -9.65 11.39
C GLY A 55 -3.00 -8.94 12.70
N GLY A 56 -3.82 -7.90 12.69
CA GLY A 56 -4.20 -7.18 13.90
C GLY A 56 -3.23 -6.09 14.33
N ARG A 57 -2.31 -5.69 13.47
CA ARG A 57 -1.34 -4.64 13.79
C ARG A 57 -1.90 -3.26 13.48
N ARG A 58 -1.78 -2.36 14.44
CA ARG A 58 -2.13 -0.94 14.22
C ARG A 58 -0.86 -0.21 13.81
N SER A 59 -0.58 -0.23 12.53
CA SER A 59 0.68 0.32 12.04
C SER A 59 0.47 1.03 10.71
N ALA A 60 1.09 2.17 10.56
CA ALA A 60 1.13 2.91 9.31
C ALA A 60 2.59 3.28 9.02
N PRO A 61 2.99 3.25 7.75
CA PRO A 61 2.17 2.86 6.62
C PRO A 61 2.01 1.34 6.52
N THR A 62 0.85 0.91 6.07
CA THR A 62 0.62 -0.47 5.64
C THR A 62 0.23 -0.41 4.18
N VAL A 63 0.82 -1.27 3.35
CA VAL A 63 0.48 -1.30 1.94
C VAL A 63 0.09 -2.71 1.53
N ARG A 64 -0.98 -2.80 0.76
CA ARG A 64 -1.40 -4.06 0.15
C ARG A 64 -1.13 -3.97 -1.34
N ILE A 65 -0.33 -4.90 -1.85
CA ILE A 65 -0.03 -5.01 -3.28
C ILE A 65 -0.56 -6.37 -3.72
N GLY A 66 -1.69 -6.37 -4.41
CA GLY A 66 -2.37 -7.61 -4.72
C GLY A 66 -2.76 -8.33 -3.46
N THR A 67 -2.18 -9.50 -3.23
CA THR A 67 -2.40 -10.29 -2.01
C THR A 67 -1.30 -10.11 -0.98
N HIS A 68 -0.25 -9.34 -1.30
CA HIS A 68 0.87 -9.12 -0.37
C HIS A 68 0.58 -7.92 0.53
N VAL A 69 0.73 -8.13 1.83
CA VAL A 69 0.55 -7.07 2.82
C VAL A 69 1.90 -6.77 3.46
N LEU A 70 2.32 -5.53 3.37
CA LEU A 70 3.60 -5.08 3.89
C LEU A 70 3.35 -4.01 4.95
N VAL A 71 3.99 -4.17 6.10
CA VAL A 71 3.86 -3.22 7.22
C VAL A 71 5.16 -2.47 7.35
N ASP A 72 5.08 -1.14 7.22
CA ASP A 72 6.24 -0.25 7.30
C ASP A 72 7.40 -0.74 6.41
N PRO A 73 7.14 -0.98 5.12
CA PRO A 73 8.11 -1.63 4.25
C PRO A 73 9.24 -0.71 3.83
N ALA A 74 10.40 -1.30 3.60
CA ALA A 74 11.50 -0.63 2.91
C ALA A 74 11.24 -0.63 1.40
N ALA A 75 11.95 0.25 0.69
CA ALA A 75 11.78 0.37 -0.76
C ALA A 75 12.01 -0.95 -1.48
N GLY A 76 13.00 -1.72 -1.06
CA GLY A 76 13.30 -3.01 -1.69
C GLY A 76 12.17 -4.01 -1.53
N GLU A 77 11.47 -3.97 -0.41
CA GLU A 77 10.30 -4.84 -0.20
C GLU A 77 9.16 -4.49 -1.14
N ILE A 78 8.95 -3.20 -1.36
CA ILE A 78 7.94 -2.72 -2.31
C ILE A 78 8.30 -3.19 -3.72
N ASP A 79 9.55 -2.99 -4.13
CA ASP A 79 9.99 -3.38 -5.46
C ASP A 79 9.87 -4.88 -5.68
N ALA A 80 10.22 -5.69 -4.67
CA ALA A 80 10.08 -7.14 -4.77
C ALA A 80 8.62 -7.56 -4.93
N ALA A 81 7.73 -6.95 -4.16
CA ALA A 81 6.30 -7.27 -4.26
C ALA A 81 5.74 -6.88 -5.62
N LEU A 82 6.13 -5.71 -6.12
CA LEU A 82 5.69 -5.26 -7.44
C LEU A 82 6.18 -6.20 -8.54
N GLN A 83 7.41 -6.70 -8.42
CA GLN A 83 7.97 -7.61 -9.40
C GLN A 83 7.21 -8.93 -9.48
N THR A 84 6.61 -9.35 -8.38
CA THR A 84 5.80 -10.57 -8.37
C THR A 84 4.68 -10.51 -9.42
N TYR A 85 4.19 -9.31 -9.71
CA TYR A 85 3.12 -9.10 -10.68
C TYR A 85 3.62 -8.58 -12.03
N ALA A 86 4.92 -8.39 -12.20
CA ALA A 86 5.48 -7.87 -13.45
C ALA A 86 5.42 -8.94 -14.54
N ARG A 87 5.27 -8.47 -15.79
CA ARG A 87 5.19 -9.36 -16.95
C ARG A 87 6.30 -9.10 -17.93
#